data_62ceb6f488e49b8f984cb1fd497d35ca
#
_entry.id   62ceb6f488e49b8f984cb1fd497d35ca
#
_cell.length_a   1.000
_cell.length_b   1.000
_cell.length_c   1.000
_cell.angle_alpha   90.00
_cell.angle_beta   90.00
_cell.angle_gamma   90.00
#
_symmetry.space_group_name_H-M   'P 1'
#
loop_
_entity.id
_entity.type
_entity.pdbx_description
1 polymer ?
#
loop_
_entity_poly.entity_id
_entity_poly.type
_entity_poly.pdbx_seq_one_letter_code
_entity_poly.pdbx_strand_id
1 'polypeptide(L)'
;DRFSFDSVVGRSAAMQHVFSTLELVSPMNSGVLIQGETGTGKELIARTIHFNRPRRDQHFVAFNSAAIPESLAEAELFGHVKGAFTGAVNARVGRFELAHKGTLFIDEVGSMSLALQAKLLRALQEREVERLGSTRTIALDVRVVAATNRTLRTLVGEGRFREDLYYR
;
A
#
# COMPACT_ATOMS: atom_id res chain seq x y z
N ASP A 1 -11.02 20.42 8.66
CA ASP A 1 -10.74 19.02 8.39
C ASP A 1 -9.25 18.80 8.13
N ARG A 2 -8.62 17.93 8.93
CA ARG A 2 -7.17 17.69 8.92
C ARG A 2 -6.66 17.13 7.59
N PHE A 3 -7.51 16.41 6.89
CA PHE A 3 -7.13 15.71 5.65
C PHE A 3 -7.79 16.32 4.41
N SER A 4 -8.24 17.55 4.48
CA SER A 4 -8.72 18.26 3.29
C SER A 4 -7.53 18.66 2.40
N PHE A 5 -7.79 18.98 1.13
CA PHE A 5 -6.76 19.48 0.23
C PHE A 5 -6.09 20.75 0.78
N ASP A 6 -6.80 21.55 1.54
CA ASP A 6 -6.29 22.77 2.15
C ASP A 6 -5.25 22.51 3.24
N SER A 7 -5.24 21.33 3.83
CA SER A 7 -4.29 20.97 4.88
C SER A 7 -2.93 20.53 4.32
N VAL A 8 -2.83 20.29 3.02
CA VAL A 8 -1.58 19.96 2.35
C VAL A 8 -0.85 21.25 1.99
N VAL A 9 0.33 21.44 2.57
CA VAL A 9 1.10 22.69 2.43
C VAL A 9 1.98 22.67 1.17
N GLY A 10 1.94 23.75 0.39
CA GLY A 10 2.80 23.92 -0.78
C GLY A 10 2.09 24.71 -1.87
N ARG A 11 2.80 25.68 -2.49
CA ARG A 11 2.26 26.57 -3.51
C ARG A 11 3.08 26.62 -4.81
N SER A 12 4.10 25.78 -4.94
CA SER A 12 4.88 25.71 -6.18
C SER A 12 4.06 25.16 -7.33
N ALA A 13 4.51 25.39 -8.57
CA ALA A 13 3.85 24.84 -9.76
C ALA A 13 3.80 23.29 -9.70
N ALA A 14 4.85 22.65 -9.16
CA ALA A 14 4.88 21.21 -8.97
C ALA A 14 3.81 20.75 -7.98
N MET A 15 3.61 21.48 -6.86
CA MET A 15 2.56 21.17 -5.90
C MET A 15 1.16 21.41 -6.45
N GLN A 16 0.95 22.42 -7.28
CA GLN A 16 -0.32 22.65 -7.97
C GLN A 16 -0.67 21.46 -8.87
N HIS A 17 0.32 20.93 -9.57
CA HIS A 17 0.12 19.73 -10.38
C HIS A 17 -0.26 18.52 -9.52
N VAL A 18 0.39 18.34 -8.37
CA VAL A 18 0.05 17.28 -7.40
C VAL A 18 -1.40 17.43 -6.94
N PHE A 19 -1.83 18.63 -6.55
CA PHE A 19 -3.21 18.88 -6.13
C PHE A 19 -4.22 18.54 -7.23
N SER A 20 -3.97 18.95 -8.46
CA SER A 20 -4.84 18.65 -9.60
C SER A 20 -4.95 17.14 -9.81
N THR A 21 -3.85 16.40 -9.70
CA THR A 21 -3.84 14.96 -9.81
C THR A 21 -4.60 14.30 -8.67
N LEU A 22 -4.45 14.79 -7.43
CA LEU A 22 -5.18 14.28 -6.26
C LEU A 22 -6.68 14.43 -6.43
N GLU A 23 -7.15 15.55 -6.96
CA GLU A 23 -8.57 15.76 -7.24
C GLU A 23 -9.12 14.75 -8.24
N LEU A 24 -8.32 14.38 -9.25
CA LEU A 24 -8.71 13.41 -10.26
C LEU A 24 -8.75 11.98 -9.73
N VAL A 25 -7.73 11.57 -8.96
CA VAL A 25 -7.59 10.17 -8.54
C VAL A 25 -8.31 9.82 -7.25
N SER A 26 -8.57 10.81 -6.37
CA SER A 26 -9.20 10.55 -5.08
C SER A 26 -10.54 9.81 -5.19
N PRO A 27 -11.47 10.19 -6.10
CA PRO A 27 -12.73 9.46 -6.24
C PRO A 27 -12.61 8.11 -6.95
N MET A 28 -11.47 7.80 -7.56
CA MET A 28 -11.25 6.54 -8.27
C MET A 28 -10.90 5.41 -7.29
N ASN A 29 -11.09 4.16 -7.72
CA ASN A 29 -10.67 2.98 -6.96
C ASN A 29 -9.35 2.39 -7.44
N SER A 30 -8.71 2.99 -8.42
CA SER A 30 -7.43 2.51 -8.93
C SER A 30 -6.29 2.69 -7.92
N GLY A 31 -5.27 1.86 -8.04
CA GLY A 31 -4.04 2.00 -7.27
C GLY A 31 -3.32 3.31 -7.59
N VAL A 32 -2.60 3.83 -6.62
CA VAL A 32 -1.85 5.08 -6.75
C VAL A 32 -0.43 4.86 -6.26
N LEU A 33 0.54 5.39 -6.99
CA LEU A 33 1.93 5.39 -6.59
C LEU A 33 2.38 6.82 -6.32
N ILE A 34 2.93 7.06 -5.12
CA ILE A 34 3.47 8.34 -4.70
C ILE A 34 4.98 8.22 -4.65
N GLN A 35 5.69 9.01 -5.45
CA GLN A 35 7.15 9.06 -5.43
C GLN A 35 7.62 10.39 -4.83
N GLY A 36 8.64 10.32 -3.98
CA GLY A 36 9.21 11.49 -3.37
C GLY A 36 10.25 11.12 -2.32
N GLU A 37 11.13 12.06 -1.97
CA GLU A 37 12.12 11.86 -0.94
C GLU A 37 11.49 11.66 0.44
N THR A 38 12.22 11.03 1.34
CA THR A 38 11.81 10.86 2.74
C THR A 38 11.52 12.22 3.37
N GLY A 39 10.41 12.32 4.08
CA GLY A 39 10.01 13.58 4.73
C GLY A 39 9.19 14.53 3.85
N THR A 40 8.80 14.13 2.63
CA THR A 40 7.99 14.96 1.74
C THR A 40 6.49 14.91 2.03
N GLY A 41 6.06 14.18 3.07
CA GLY A 41 4.66 14.10 3.44
C GLY A 41 3.85 13.09 2.63
N LYS A 42 4.47 12.03 2.14
CA LYS A 42 3.80 11.00 1.34
C LYS A 42 2.61 10.36 2.06
N GLU A 43 2.72 10.11 3.37
CA GLU A 43 1.60 9.56 4.15
C GLU A 43 0.45 10.56 4.23
N LEU A 44 0.73 11.85 4.39
CA LEU A 44 -0.30 12.88 4.39
C LEU A 44 -1.05 12.91 3.05
N ILE A 45 -0.33 12.78 1.94
CA ILE A 45 -0.93 12.70 0.60
C ILE A 45 -1.84 11.46 0.49
N ALA A 46 -1.37 10.32 0.96
CA ALA A 46 -2.16 9.08 0.96
C ALA A 46 -3.44 9.22 1.78
N ARG A 47 -3.36 9.82 2.97
CA ARG A 47 -4.53 10.09 3.81
C ARG A 47 -5.48 11.08 3.15
N THR A 48 -4.96 12.08 2.47
CA THR A 48 -5.77 13.03 1.71
C THR A 48 -6.55 12.34 0.60
N ILE A 49 -5.91 11.42 -0.13
CA ILE A 49 -6.59 10.60 -1.15
C ILE A 49 -7.72 9.80 -0.51
N HIS A 50 -7.46 9.14 0.61
CA HIS A 50 -8.46 8.30 1.28
C HIS A 50 -9.65 9.13 1.76
N PHE A 51 -9.42 10.25 2.46
CA PHE A 51 -10.48 11.03 3.08
C PHE A 51 -11.27 11.93 2.12
N ASN A 52 -10.83 12.06 0.86
CA ASN A 52 -11.54 12.80 -0.18
C ASN A 52 -12.20 11.89 -1.24
N ARG A 53 -12.59 10.68 -0.85
CA ARG A 53 -13.20 9.69 -1.74
C ARG A 53 -14.43 9.06 -1.08
N PRO A 54 -15.26 8.30 -1.84
CA PRO A 54 -16.46 7.67 -1.29
C PRO A 54 -16.22 6.72 -0.11
N ARG A 55 -14.99 6.20 0.05
CA ARG A 55 -14.63 5.28 1.14
C ARG A 55 -14.05 5.97 2.36
N ARG A 56 -14.17 7.30 2.46
CA ARG A 56 -13.54 8.08 3.55
C ARG A 56 -13.92 7.61 4.97
N ASP A 57 -15.08 6.99 5.14
CA ASP A 57 -15.54 6.49 6.43
C ASP A 57 -15.05 5.07 6.73
N GLN A 58 -14.31 4.45 5.81
CA GLN A 58 -13.74 3.13 5.97
C GLN A 58 -12.31 3.21 6.52
N HIS A 59 -11.73 2.07 6.85
CA HIS A 59 -10.41 2.01 7.45
C HIS A 59 -9.31 2.53 6.52
N PHE A 60 -8.37 3.25 7.11
CA PHE A 60 -7.08 3.58 6.50
C PHE A 60 -6.01 2.82 7.30
N VAL A 61 -5.35 1.88 6.67
CA VAL A 61 -4.34 1.04 7.30
C VAL A 61 -2.98 1.34 6.68
N ALA A 62 -1.99 1.67 7.51
CA ALA A 62 -0.64 1.96 7.07
C ALA A 62 0.29 0.77 7.33
N PHE A 63 1.17 0.50 6.38
CA PHE A 63 2.20 -0.53 6.47
C PHE A 63 3.50 0.04 5.90
N ASN A 64 4.58 0.01 6.70
CA ASN A 64 5.89 0.44 6.24
C ASN A 64 6.78 -0.79 5.99
N SER A 65 7.05 -1.06 4.72
CA SER A 65 7.82 -2.22 4.29
C SER A 65 9.29 -2.17 4.72
N ALA A 66 9.86 -0.99 4.96
CA ALA A 66 11.24 -0.83 5.40
C ALA A 66 11.39 -0.97 6.92
N ALA A 67 10.33 -0.76 7.68
CA ALA A 67 10.37 -0.78 9.15
C ALA A 67 10.28 -2.18 9.75
N ILE A 68 9.91 -3.19 8.96
CA ILE A 68 9.65 -4.56 9.42
C ILE A 68 10.65 -5.51 8.75
N PRO A 69 11.29 -6.42 9.50
CA PRO A 69 12.16 -7.43 8.90
C PRO A 69 11.41 -8.24 7.83
N GLU A 70 12.09 -8.57 6.75
CA GLU A 70 11.52 -9.31 5.62
C GLU A 70 10.80 -10.60 6.06
N SER A 71 11.40 -11.32 7.02
CA SER A 71 10.83 -12.56 7.55
C SER A 71 9.47 -12.38 8.22
N LEU A 72 9.14 -11.17 8.67
CA LEU A 72 7.87 -10.85 9.32
C LEU A 72 6.93 -10.04 8.44
N ALA A 73 7.44 -9.41 7.39
CA ALA A 73 6.65 -8.52 6.54
C ALA A 73 5.47 -9.23 5.87
N GLU A 74 5.68 -10.44 5.40
CA GLU A 74 4.64 -11.24 4.76
C GLU A 74 3.50 -11.57 5.73
N ALA A 75 3.85 -12.02 6.94
CA ALA A 75 2.87 -12.34 7.99
C ALA A 75 2.09 -11.09 8.43
N GLU A 76 2.77 -9.95 8.56
CA GLU A 76 2.11 -8.68 8.92
C GLU A 76 1.13 -8.23 7.83
N LEU A 77 1.51 -8.36 6.57
CA LEU A 77 0.71 -7.87 5.45
C LEU A 77 -0.48 -8.79 5.15
N PHE A 78 -0.25 -10.09 5.11
CA PHE A 78 -1.28 -11.08 4.70
C PHE A 78 -1.91 -11.85 5.84
N GLY A 79 -1.34 -11.77 7.06
CA GLY A 79 -1.82 -12.55 8.19
C GLY A 79 -1.32 -13.99 8.17
N HIS A 80 -1.61 -14.73 9.21
CA HIS A 80 -1.22 -16.14 9.33
C HIS A 80 -2.25 -16.92 10.15
N VAL A 81 -2.29 -18.22 9.92
CA VAL A 81 -3.04 -19.15 10.76
C VAL A 81 -2.12 -19.70 11.85
N LYS A 82 -2.69 -20.29 12.88
CA LYS A 82 -1.94 -20.95 13.95
C LYS A 82 -1.03 -22.04 13.36
N GLY A 83 0.23 -22.03 13.74
CA GLY A 83 1.20 -23.03 13.28
C GLY A 83 1.79 -22.77 11.90
N ALA A 84 1.53 -21.62 11.29
CA ALA A 84 2.04 -21.29 9.95
C ALA A 84 3.57 -21.25 9.90
N PHE A 85 4.22 -20.86 10.99
CA PHE A 85 5.68 -20.81 11.13
C PHE A 85 6.07 -20.96 12.61
N THR A 86 7.35 -21.11 12.89
CA THR A 86 7.85 -21.20 14.27
C THR A 86 7.52 -19.92 15.03
N GLY A 87 6.77 -20.04 16.12
CA GLY A 87 6.31 -18.89 16.92
C GLY A 87 4.92 -18.39 16.57
N ALA A 88 4.27 -18.95 15.55
CA ALA A 88 2.89 -18.62 15.21
C ALA A 88 1.91 -19.34 16.16
N VAL A 89 1.86 -18.88 17.41
CA VAL A 89 1.06 -19.49 18.47
C VAL A 89 -0.44 -19.31 18.23
N ASN A 90 -0.83 -18.16 17.70
CA ASN A 90 -2.21 -17.80 17.40
C ASN A 90 -2.35 -17.36 15.94
N ALA A 91 -3.57 -17.46 15.40
CA ALA A 91 -3.89 -16.83 14.12
C ALA A 91 -3.88 -15.31 14.27
N ARG A 92 -3.49 -14.60 13.21
CA ARG A 92 -3.47 -13.13 13.17
C ARG A 92 -4.00 -12.62 11.85
N VAL A 93 -4.86 -11.60 11.92
CA VAL A 93 -5.38 -10.91 10.75
C VAL A 93 -4.30 -9.99 10.19
N GLY A 94 -4.07 -10.03 8.87
CA GLY A 94 -3.11 -9.17 8.19
C GLY A 94 -3.65 -7.78 7.89
N ARG A 95 -2.74 -6.89 7.47
CA ARG A 95 -3.09 -5.50 7.13
C ARG A 95 -4.07 -5.41 5.97
N PHE A 96 -3.96 -6.30 4.97
CA PHE A 96 -4.91 -6.34 3.85
C PHE A 96 -6.34 -6.57 4.31
N GLU A 97 -6.55 -7.54 5.20
CA GLU A 97 -7.88 -7.81 5.73
C GLU A 97 -8.41 -6.67 6.58
N LEU A 98 -7.55 -6.04 7.39
CA LEU A 98 -7.92 -4.86 8.19
C LEU A 98 -8.37 -3.69 7.31
N ALA A 99 -7.83 -3.58 6.10
CA ALA A 99 -8.15 -2.51 5.16
C ALA A 99 -9.37 -2.81 4.30
N HIS A 100 -10.04 -3.94 4.48
CA HIS A 100 -11.19 -4.33 3.65
C HIS A 100 -12.24 -3.22 3.57
N LYS A 101 -12.66 -2.91 2.36
CA LYS A 101 -13.54 -1.80 1.98
C LYS A 101 -12.92 -0.40 2.15
N GLY A 102 -11.69 -0.33 2.58
CA GLY A 102 -10.95 0.92 2.79
C GLY A 102 -9.70 1.03 1.93
N THR A 103 -8.66 1.59 2.52
CA THR A 103 -7.38 1.85 1.86
C THR A 103 -6.24 1.23 2.64
N LEU A 104 -5.33 0.55 1.93
CA LEU A 104 -4.03 0.12 2.45
C LEU A 104 -2.95 1.03 1.89
N PHE A 105 -2.25 1.72 2.77
CA PHE A 105 -1.10 2.53 2.42
C PHE A 105 0.18 1.73 2.68
N ILE A 106 0.96 1.49 1.63
CA ILE A 106 2.23 0.77 1.70
C ILE A 106 3.36 1.77 1.49
N ASP A 107 4.07 2.12 2.56
CA ASP A 107 5.22 2.99 2.48
C ASP A 107 6.49 2.18 2.17
N GLU A 108 7.39 2.79 1.43
CA GLU A 108 8.66 2.20 1.01
C GLU A 108 8.47 0.86 0.25
N VAL A 109 7.55 0.86 -0.70
CA VAL A 109 7.24 -0.32 -1.52
C VAL A 109 8.47 -0.84 -2.29
N GLY A 110 9.42 0.03 -2.61
CA GLY A 110 10.67 -0.34 -3.25
C GLY A 110 11.59 -1.21 -2.38
N SER A 111 11.34 -1.29 -1.08
CA SER A 111 12.11 -2.13 -0.15
C SER A 111 11.59 -3.57 -0.03
N MET A 112 10.48 -3.88 -0.66
CA MET A 112 9.92 -5.25 -0.64
C MET A 112 10.82 -6.23 -1.37
N SER A 113 10.89 -7.47 -0.86
CA SER A 113 11.50 -8.58 -1.60
C SER A 113 10.70 -8.91 -2.86
N LEU A 114 11.34 -9.52 -3.84
CA LEU A 114 10.66 -9.94 -5.06
C LEU A 114 9.53 -10.95 -4.77
N ALA A 115 9.73 -11.84 -3.79
CA ALA A 115 8.70 -12.80 -3.38
C ALA A 115 7.45 -12.10 -2.81
N LEU A 116 7.65 -11.07 -1.98
CA LEU A 116 6.54 -10.31 -1.42
C LEU A 116 5.83 -9.47 -2.49
N GLN A 117 6.60 -8.92 -3.45
CA GLN A 117 6.05 -8.22 -4.61
C GLN A 117 5.14 -9.13 -5.45
N ALA A 118 5.53 -10.39 -5.65
CA ALA A 118 4.71 -11.36 -6.38
C ALA A 118 3.36 -11.61 -5.69
N LYS A 119 3.36 -11.73 -4.37
CA LYS A 119 2.13 -11.88 -3.59
C LYS A 119 1.26 -10.63 -3.63
N LEU A 120 1.87 -9.46 -3.55
CA LEU A 120 1.16 -8.19 -3.67
C LEU A 120 0.47 -8.08 -5.04
N LEU A 121 1.19 -8.38 -6.10
CA LEU A 121 0.65 -8.36 -7.46
C LEU A 121 -0.57 -9.28 -7.58
N ARG A 122 -0.47 -10.50 -7.06
CA ARG A 122 -1.59 -11.45 -7.08
C ARG A 122 -2.80 -10.92 -6.32
N ALA A 123 -2.59 -10.33 -5.15
CA ALA A 123 -3.67 -9.73 -4.37
C ALA A 123 -4.36 -8.59 -5.13
N LEU A 124 -3.60 -7.78 -5.85
CA LEU A 124 -4.15 -6.68 -6.65
C LEU A 124 -4.93 -7.19 -7.88
N GLN A 125 -4.43 -8.23 -8.54
CA GLN A 125 -5.07 -8.78 -9.75
C GLN A 125 -6.32 -9.57 -9.44
N GLU A 126 -6.26 -10.45 -8.44
CA GLU A 126 -7.32 -11.38 -8.11
C GLU A 126 -8.29 -10.83 -7.05
N ARG A 127 -7.92 -9.74 -6.38
CA ARG A 127 -8.68 -9.13 -5.28
C ARG A 127 -8.99 -10.12 -4.16
N GLU A 128 -8.04 -10.99 -3.88
CA GLU A 128 -8.13 -11.95 -2.79
C GLU A 128 -6.75 -12.25 -2.24
N VAL A 129 -6.73 -12.67 -0.99
CA VAL A 129 -5.50 -13.01 -0.29
C VAL A 129 -5.63 -14.38 0.39
N GLU A 130 -4.48 -14.98 0.70
CA GLU A 130 -4.37 -16.17 1.52
C GLU A 130 -3.49 -15.85 2.73
N ARG A 131 -3.92 -16.26 3.93
CA ARG A 131 -3.04 -16.16 5.11
C ARG A 131 -1.91 -17.17 4.99
N LEU A 132 -0.75 -16.87 5.58
CA LEU A 132 0.35 -17.83 5.67
C LEU A 132 -0.14 -19.12 6.33
N GLY A 133 0.22 -20.25 5.74
CA GLY A 133 -0.16 -21.58 6.21
C GLY A 133 -1.57 -21.99 5.82
N SER A 134 -2.30 -21.18 5.08
CA SER A 134 -3.65 -21.48 4.62
C SER A 134 -3.72 -21.46 3.10
N THR A 135 -4.54 -22.33 2.53
CA THR A 135 -4.90 -22.31 1.11
C THR A 135 -6.27 -21.67 0.86
N ARG A 136 -6.95 -21.27 1.93
CA ARG A 136 -8.25 -20.60 1.84
C ARG A 136 -8.07 -19.18 1.31
N THR A 137 -8.76 -18.84 0.23
CA THR A 137 -8.78 -17.48 -0.31
C THR A 137 -9.82 -16.62 0.41
N ILE A 138 -9.47 -15.37 0.63
CA ILE A 138 -10.34 -14.37 1.27
C ILE A 138 -10.51 -13.23 0.28
N ALA A 139 -11.74 -13.04 -0.21
CA ALA A 139 -12.05 -11.96 -1.14
C ALA A 139 -12.03 -10.62 -0.41
N LEU A 140 -11.34 -9.62 -0.97
CA LEU A 140 -11.16 -8.31 -0.38
C LEU A 140 -11.38 -7.21 -1.41
N ASP A 141 -11.94 -6.10 -0.95
CA ASP A 141 -12.05 -4.87 -1.71
C ASP A 141 -11.19 -3.80 -1.03
N VAL A 142 -9.96 -3.65 -1.48
CA VAL A 142 -8.98 -2.75 -0.89
C VAL A 142 -8.37 -1.87 -1.97
N ARG A 143 -8.37 -0.56 -1.73
CA ARG A 143 -7.59 0.35 -2.55
C ARG A 143 -6.16 0.41 -2.00
N VAL A 144 -5.18 0.20 -2.87
CA VAL A 144 -3.77 0.26 -2.49
C VAL A 144 -3.19 1.60 -2.94
N VAL A 145 -2.60 2.31 -1.99
CA VAL A 145 -1.80 3.51 -2.24
C VAL A 145 -0.38 3.17 -1.79
N ALA A 146 0.56 3.19 -2.71
CA ALA A 146 1.95 2.87 -2.44
C ALA A 146 2.82 4.12 -2.49
N ALA A 147 3.85 4.17 -1.67
CA ALA A 147 4.81 5.25 -1.66
C ALA A 147 6.24 4.72 -1.66
N THR A 148 7.15 5.47 -2.25
CA THR A 148 8.56 5.14 -2.29
C THR A 148 9.42 6.41 -2.36
N ASN A 149 10.62 6.35 -1.75
CA ASN A 149 11.64 7.39 -1.90
C ASN A 149 12.61 7.09 -3.06
N ARG A 150 12.40 5.98 -3.78
CA ARG A 150 13.25 5.55 -4.90
C ARG A 150 12.49 5.61 -6.20
N THR A 151 13.23 5.76 -7.30
CA THR A 151 12.66 5.64 -8.64
C THR A 151 12.43 4.16 -8.96
N LEU A 152 11.17 3.72 -8.96
CA LEU A 152 10.85 2.32 -9.23
C LEU A 152 11.29 1.88 -10.62
N ARG A 153 11.26 2.77 -11.61
CA ARG A 153 11.76 2.47 -12.96
C ARG A 153 13.22 2.02 -12.93
N THR A 154 14.06 2.67 -12.11
CA THR A 154 15.46 2.27 -11.92
C THR A 154 15.55 0.90 -11.27
N LEU A 155 14.74 0.63 -10.24
CA LEU A 155 14.71 -0.66 -9.56
C LEU A 155 14.24 -1.79 -10.49
N VAL A 156 13.30 -1.52 -11.39
CA VAL A 156 12.86 -2.47 -12.43
C VAL A 156 14.05 -2.81 -13.34
N GLY A 157 14.80 -1.80 -13.81
CA GLY A 157 15.97 -2.00 -14.65
C GLY A 157 17.08 -2.81 -13.98
N GLU A 158 17.19 -2.71 -12.65
CA GLU A 158 18.17 -3.48 -11.85
C GLU A 158 17.66 -4.87 -11.45
N GLY A 159 16.44 -5.24 -11.82
CA GLY A 159 15.83 -6.52 -11.44
C GLY A 159 15.39 -6.58 -9.96
N ARG A 160 15.30 -5.46 -9.28
CA ARG A 160 14.95 -5.35 -7.85
C ARG A 160 13.47 -5.06 -7.61
N PHE A 161 12.73 -4.71 -8.66
CA PHE A 161 11.30 -4.49 -8.62
C PHE A 161 10.67 -5.11 -9.86
N ARG A 162 9.53 -5.76 -9.70
CA ARG A 162 8.86 -6.44 -10.79
C ARG A 162 8.22 -5.43 -11.74
N GLU A 163 8.46 -5.59 -13.04
CA GLU A 163 7.87 -4.76 -14.07
C GLU A 163 6.34 -4.86 -14.09
N ASP A 164 5.80 -6.06 -13.94
CA ASP A 164 4.35 -6.29 -13.92
C ASP A 164 3.66 -5.60 -12.75
N LEU A 165 4.31 -5.54 -11.59
CA LEU A 165 3.79 -4.80 -10.43
C LEU A 165 3.88 -3.29 -10.64
N TYR A 166 4.94 -2.81 -11.28
CA TYR A 166 5.12 -1.39 -11.57
C TYR A 166 3.97 -0.79 -12.38
N TYR A 167 3.43 -1.56 -13.33
CA TYR A 167 2.32 -1.12 -14.18
C TYR A 167 0.92 -1.39 -13.59
N ARG A 168 0.84 -1.81 -12.35
CA ARG A 168 -0.39 -1.98 -11.61
C ARG A 168 -0.49 -0.93 -10.52
#